data_f843ed04f1f27cb94765d1704f7445ce
#
_entry.id   f843ed04f1f27cb94765d1704f7445ce
#
_cell.length_a   1.000
_cell.length_b   1.000
_cell.length_c   1.000
_cell.angle_alpha   90.00
_cell.angle_beta   90.00
_cell.angle_gamma   90.00
#
_symmetry.space_group_name_H-M   'P 1'
#
loop_
_entity.id
_entity.type
_entity.pdbx_description
1 polymer ?
#
loop_
_entity_poly.entity_id
_entity_poly.type
_entity_poly.pdbx_seq_one_letter_code
_entity_poly.pdbx_strand_id
1 'polypeptide(L)'
;GGVDVYDESAKRNNNYPLPGTLPGTTVGTPNDGAWVPDNRATPVAYNRFESRSIGAYVQDTVSLTDTIKLVGGLRFDHFKGSYRNADGTLGNQRTDNLWSPRVGLLFQPDEASSYYISYGTSFNTSGDAYQYGVLVNPATGRSAKTPPEKSRNIEIGGKWDLLDKRMLAGVALFYSQKYNERNTDPDTAAQQELLSGKRHAAGMEFNLAGRITPAWEMFWNHTWIPKAKI
;
A
#
# COMPACT_ATOMS: atom_id res chain seq x y z
N GLY A 1 9.31 -21.12 1.60
CA GLY A 1 7.93 -20.87 2.04
C GLY A 1 7.89 -20.42 3.50
N GLY A 2 6.75 -19.92 3.94
CA GLY A 2 6.56 -19.49 5.31
C GLY A 2 5.09 -19.23 5.64
N VAL A 3 4.86 -18.98 6.92
CA VAL A 3 3.57 -18.61 7.49
C VAL A 3 3.77 -17.38 8.36
N ASP A 4 2.90 -16.40 8.22
CA ASP A 4 2.87 -15.19 9.01
C ASP A 4 1.55 -15.12 9.78
N VAL A 5 1.60 -14.65 11.02
CA VAL A 5 0.42 -14.32 11.81
C VAL A 5 0.57 -12.90 12.33
N TYR A 6 -0.41 -12.07 12.03
CA TYR A 6 -0.44 -10.68 12.45
C TYR A 6 -1.75 -10.38 13.17
N ASP A 7 -1.65 -9.86 14.39
CA ASP A 7 -2.77 -9.38 15.20
C ASP A 7 -2.62 -7.88 15.44
N GLU A 8 -3.67 -7.13 15.20
CA GLU A 8 -3.73 -5.69 15.42
C GLU A 8 -4.91 -5.34 16.33
N SER A 9 -4.69 -4.45 17.27
CA SER A 9 -5.73 -3.84 18.08
C SER A 9 -5.47 -2.35 18.22
N ALA A 10 -6.46 -1.53 17.87
CA ALA A 10 -6.39 -0.08 17.99
C ALA A 10 -7.63 0.47 18.69
N LYS A 11 -7.41 1.42 19.58
CA LYS A 11 -8.48 2.19 20.24
C LYS A 11 -8.41 3.62 19.74
N ARG A 12 -9.53 4.13 19.22
CA ARG A 12 -9.66 5.51 18.80
C ARG A 12 -10.52 6.28 19.81
N ASN A 13 -9.92 7.30 20.39
CA ASN A 13 -10.64 8.23 21.24
C ASN A 13 -11.39 9.25 20.39
N ASN A 14 -12.70 9.37 20.60
CA ASN A 14 -13.55 10.36 19.95
C ASN A 14 -13.88 11.49 20.94
N ASN A 15 -12.86 12.12 21.48
CA ASN A 15 -13.08 13.34 22.28
C ASN A 15 -13.41 14.49 21.33
N TYR A 16 -14.69 14.81 21.23
CA TYR A 16 -15.12 16.05 20.60
C TYR A 16 -15.16 17.13 21.69
N PRO A 17 -14.61 18.32 21.45
CA PRO A 17 -14.85 19.45 22.33
C PRO A 17 -16.36 19.74 22.38
N LEU A 18 -16.85 20.16 23.53
CA LEU A 18 -18.25 20.56 23.66
C LEU A 18 -18.55 21.71 22.68
N PRO A 19 -19.70 21.68 22.00
CA PRO A 19 -20.10 22.78 21.13
C PRO A 19 -20.03 24.13 21.84
N GLY A 20 -19.45 25.14 21.21
CA GLY A 20 -19.35 26.51 21.77
C GLY A 20 -18.14 26.76 22.69
N THR A 21 -17.29 25.77 22.95
CA THR A 21 -16.11 25.92 23.82
C THR A 21 -14.82 26.25 23.10
N LEU A 22 -14.82 26.18 21.78
CA LEU A 22 -13.63 26.51 20.98
C LEU A 22 -13.70 27.95 20.48
N PRO A 23 -12.63 28.75 20.69
CA PRO A 23 -12.55 30.08 20.11
C PRO A 23 -12.50 29.95 18.57
N GLY A 24 -13.28 30.79 17.91
CA GLY A 24 -13.24 30.89 16.45
C GLY A 24 -11.92 31.49 15.98
N THR A 25 -11.39 31.00 14.89
CA THR A 25 -10.24 31.58 14.19
C THR A 25 -10.56 31.71 12.70
N THR A 26 -10.01 32.73 12.05
CA THR A 26 -10.12 32.95 10.61
C THR A 26 -8.74 32.96 9.98
N VAL A 27 -8.68 32.53 8.70
CA VAL A 27 -7.42 32.58 7.94
C VAL A 27 -6.94 34.04 7.86
N GLY A 28 -5.69 34.30 8.26
CA GLY A 28 -5.07 35.62 8.28
C GLY A 28 -5.25 36.39 9.64
N THR A 29 -6.11 35.95 10.50
CA THR A 29 -6.29 36.50 11.86
C THR A 29 -6.43 35.39 12.88
N PRO A 30 -5.35 34.58 13.11
CA PRO A 30 -5.39 33.52 14.09
C PRO A 30 -5.66 34.08 15.47
N ASN A 31 -6.51 33.40 16.23
CA ASN A 31 -6.79 33.77 17.63
C ASN A 31 -5.68 33.15 18.51
N ASP A 32 -4.48 33.72 18.38
CA ASP A 32 -3.32 33.26 19.10
C ASP A 32 -3.42 33.65 20.59
N GLY A 33 -3.27 32.65 21.44
CA GLY A 33 -3.35 32.84 22.88
C GLY A 33 -4.76 32.68 23.49
N ALA A 34 -5.76 32.29 22.70
CA ALA A 34 -7.03 31.87 23.24
C ALA A 34 -6.88 30.56 24.01
N TRP A 35 -7.13 30.62 25.32
CA TRP A 35 -7.10 29.43 26.15
C TRP A 35 -8.32 28.56 25.86
N VAL A 36 -8.07 27.28 25.54
CA VAL A 36 -9.10 26.26 25.36
C VAL A 36 -9.18 25.44 26.65
N PRO A 37 -10.27 25.50 27.40
CA PRO A 37 -10.40 24.69 28.59
C PRO A 37 -10.40 23.22 28.31
N ASP A 38 -9.70 22.41 29.09
CA ASP A 38 -9.69 20.95 29.00
C ASP A 38 -10.92 20.34 29.68
N ASN A 39 -12.11 20.83 29.29
CA ASN A 39 -13.42 20.34 29.74
C ASN A 39 -13.98 19.26 28.81
N ARG A 40 -13.13 18.37 28.36
CA ARG A 40 -13.53 17.28 27.49
C ARG A 40 -14.60 16.43 28.15
N ALA A 41 -15.61 16.09 27.35
CA ALA A 41 -16.68 15.25 27.83
C ALA A 41 -16.14 13.95 28.40
N THR A 42 -16.48 13.66 29.63
CA THR A 42 -16.27 12.35 30.27
C THR A 42 -17.62 11.63 30.37
N PRO A 43 -17.66 10.32 30.16
CA PRO A 43 -16.55 9.39 29.98
C PRO A 43 -16.01 9.40 28.54
N VAL A 44 -14.74 9.09 28.42
CA VAL A 44 -14.07 8.91 27.13
C VAL A 44 -14.63 7.68 26.44
N ALA A 45 -15.24 7.89 25.28
CA ALA A 45 -15.80 6.83 24.48
C ALA A 45 -14.75 6.37 23.44
N TYR A 46 -14.46 5.08 23.40
CA TYR A 46 -13.47 4.51 22.49
C TYR A 46 -14.13 3.64 21.44
N ASN A 47 -13.88 3.96 20.18
CA ASN A 47 -14.07 2.98 19.12
C ASN A 47 -12.90 2.00 19.14
N ARG A 48 -13.16 0.74 18.84
CA ARG A 48 -12.15 -0.33 18.87
C ARG A 48 -12.09 -1.05 17.54
N PHE A 49 -10.90 -1.12 17.00
CA PHE A 49 -10.58 -1.94 15.85
C PHE A 49 -9.75 -3.15 16.31
N GLU A 50 -10.09 -4.32 15.80
CA GLU A 50 -9.35 -5.57 16.02
C GLU A 50 -9.27 -6.31 14.70
N SER A 51 -8.08 -6.77 14.35
CA SER A 51 -7.89 -7.61 13.17
C SER A 51 -6.88 -8.72 13.41
N ARG A 52 -7.06 -9.80 12.65
CA ARG A 52 -6.12 -10.90 12.54
C ARG A 52 -5.91 -11.21 11.07
N SER A 53 -4.66 -11.37 10.66
CA SER A 53 -4.28 -11.86 9.36
C SER A 53 -3.39 -13.09 9.50
N ILE A 54 -3.69 -14.12 8.74
CA ILE A 54 -2.87 -15.33 8.64
C ILE A 54 -2.51 -15.47 7.17
N GLY A 55 -1.20 -15.41 6.88
CA GLY A 55 -0.63 -15.55 5.54
C GLY A 55 0.19 -16.82 5.43
N ALA A 56 0.07 -17.52 4.32
CA ALA A 56 0.95 -18.62 3.95
C ALA A 56 1.50 -18.38 2.54
N TYR A 57 2.78 -18.62 2.34
CA TYR A 57 3.40 -18.42 1.03
C TYR A 57 4.42 -19.49 0.68
N VAL A 58 4.56 -19.71 -0.60
CA VAL A 58 5.61 -20.51 -1.20
C VAL A 58 6.19 -19.77 -2.38
N GLN A 59 7.50 -19.90 -2.56
CA GLN A 59 8.21 -19.39 -3.72
C GLN A 59 9.32 -20.37 -4.06
N ASP A 60 9.52 -20.56 -5.36
CA ASP A 60 10.59 -21.39 -5.87
C ASP A 60 11.22 -20.78 -7.13
N THR A 61 12.45 -21.22 -7.40
CA THR A 61 13.21 -20.83 -8.60
C THR A 61 13.73 -22.10 -9.25
N VAL A 62 13.24 -22.36 -10.45
CA VAL A 62 13.58 -23.57 -11.23
C VAL A 62 14.50 -23.17 -12.37
N SER A 63 15.68 -23.79 -12.47
CA SER A 63 16.55 -23.66 -13.62
C SER A 63 16.00 -24.53 -14.74
N LEU A 64 15.48 -23.90 -15.80
CA LEU A 64 14.99 -24.60 -17.00
C LEU A 64 16.15 -25.00 -17.92
N THR A 65 17.17 -24.15 -17.97
CA THR A 65 18.46 -24.38 -18.65
C THR A 65 19.56 -23.73 -17.81
N ASP A 66 20.81 -23.81 -18.27
CA ASP A 66 21.93 -23.13 -17.61
C ASP A 66 21.80 -21.61 -17.62
N THR A 67 21.03 -21.06 -18.57
CA THR A 67 20.86 -19.62 -18.75
C THR A 67 19.45 -19.11 -18.44
N ILE A 68 18.45 -19.99 -18.32
CA ILE A 68 17.05 -19.61 -18.12
C ILE A 68 16.53 -20.17 -16.80
N LYS A 69 15.99 -19.27 -15.96
CA LYS A 69 15.36 -19.63 -14.69
C LYS A 69 13.91 -19.11 -14.65
N LEU A 70 13.03 -19.95 -14.15
CA LEU A 70 11.64 -19.59 -13.85
C LEU A 70 11.51 -19.36 -12.36
N VAL A 71 10.99 -18.20 -11.99
CA VAL A 71 10.62 -17.86 -10.59
C VAL A 71 9.11 -17.90 -10.48
N GLY A 72 8.60 -18.68 -9.54
CA GLY A 72 7.17 -18.77 -9.25
C GLY A 72 6.90 -18.58 -7.77
N GLY A 73 5.82 -17.91 -7.42
CA GLY A 73 5.41 -17.75 -6.04
C GLY A 73 3.91 -17.55 -5.91
N LEU A 74 3.37 -18.03 -4.82
CA LEU A 74 1.98 -17.87 -4.46
C LEU A 74 1.87 -17.56 -2.98
N ARG A 75 1.10 -16.53 -2.65
CA ARG A 75 0.72 -16.20 -1.28
C ARG A 75 -0.79 -16.23 -1.15
N PHE A 76 -1.25 -16.80 -0.05
CA PHE A 76 -2.63 -16.75 0.41
C PHE A 76 -2.68 -16.01 1.74
N ASP A 77 -3.62 -15.08 1.89
CA ASP A 77 -3.89 -14.37 3.13
C ASP A 77 -5.35 -14.50 3.52
N HIS A 78 -5.61 -14.90 4.75
CA HIS A 78 -6.90 -14.85 5.39
C HIS A 78 -6.93 -13.70 6.38
N PHE A 79 -7.70 -12.67 6.07
CA PHE A 79 -7.87 -11.49 6.90
C PHE A 79 -9.25 -11.47 7.53
N LYS A 80 -9.32 -11.18 8.83
CA LYS A 80 -10.57 -10.92 9.55
C LYS A 80 -10.39 -9.68 10.41
N GLY A 81 -11.26 -8.69 10.21
CA GLY A 81 -11.26 -7.44 10.97
C GLY A 81 -12.65 -7.09 11.49
N SER A 82 -12.71 -6.44 12.63
CA SER A 82 -13.94 -5.93 13.23
C SER A 82 -13.73 -4.54 13.82
N TYR A 83 -14.75 -3.71 13.68
CA TYR A 83 -14.79 -2.38 14.27
C TYR A 83 -16.00 -2.28 15.18
N ARG A 84 -15.77 -1.90 16.43
CA ARG A 84 -16.81 -1.67 17.44
C ARG A 84 -16.91 -0.19 17.73
N ASN A 85 -18.13 0.29 17.79
CA ASN A 85 -18.44 1.63 18.22
C ASN A 85 -18.17 1.82 19.72
N ALA A 86 -18.18 3.05 20.18
CA ALA A 86 -17.95 3.41 21.58
C ALA A 86 -18.95 2.81 22.56
N ASP A 87 -20.17 2.54 22.11
CA ASP A 87 -21.23 1.85 22.87
C ASP A 87 -21.07 0.32 22.89
N GLY A 88 -19.99 -0.21 22.30
CA GLY A 88 -19.72 -1.65 22.20
C GLY A 88 -20.45 -2.37 21.05
N THR A 89 -21.33 -1.69 20.33
CA THR A 89 -22.02 -2.30 19.18
C THR A 89 -21.04 -2.59 18.05
N LEU A 90 -21.34 -3.64 17.27
CA LEU A 90 -20.55 -3.98 16.08
C LEU A 90 -20.89 -2.98 14.96
N GLY A 91 -19.95 -2.09 14.66
CA GLY A 91 -20.10 -1.13 13.57
C GLY A 91 -19.81 -1.72 12.19
N ASN A 92 -18.76 -2.55 12.10
CA ASN A 92 -18.38 -3.21 10.85
C ASN A 92 -17.59 -4.48 11.12
N GLN A 93 -17.69 -5.45 10.20
CA GLN A 93 -16.88 -6.67 10.21
C GLN A 93 -16.57 -7.06 8.78
N ARG A 94 -15.35 -7.57 8.58
CA ARG A 94 -14.88 -7.99 7.27
C ARG A 94 -14.04 -9.25 7.36
N THR A 95 -14.20 -10.11 6.36
CA THR A 95 -13.35 -11.28 6.13
C THR A 95 -13.00 -11.34 4.67
N ASP A 96 -11.70 -11.42 4.37
CA ASP A 96 -11.17 -11.53 3.00
C ASP A 96 -10.24 -12.72 2.89
N ASN A 97 -10.35 -13.42 1.75
CA ASN A 97 -9.41 -14.45 1.31
C ASN A 97 -8.72 -13.96 0.05
N LEU A 98 -7.41 -13.75 0.12
CA LEU A 98 -6.64 -13.04 -0.88
C LEU A 98 -5.53 -13.94 -1.44
N TRP A 99 -5.42 -13.95 -2.77
CA TRP A 99 -4.38 -14.68 -3.48
C TRP A 99 -3.47 -13.72 -4.24
N SER A 100 -2.17 -13.81 -3.98
CA SER A 100 -1.14 -12.97 -4.58
C SER A 100 -0.13 -13.82 -5.35
N PRO A 101 -0.43 -14.20 -6.60
CA PRO A 101 0.53 -14.87 -7.47
C PRO A 101 1.61 -13.91 -7.95
N ARG A 102 2.81 -14.47 -8.15
CA ARG A 102 3.92 -13.85 -8.86
C ARG A 102 4.62 -14.87 -9.76
N VAL A 103 5.10 -14.41 -10.89
CA VAL A 103 5.88 -15.21 -11.80
C VAL A 103 6.93 -14.33 -12.47
N GLY A 104 8.09 -14.88 -12.75
CA GLY A 104 9.17 -14.21 -13.46
C GLY A 104 9.98 -15.19 -14.27
N LEU A 105 10.46 -14.73 -15.40
CA LEU A 105 11.45 -15.44 -16.20
C LEU A 105 12.73 -14.63 -16.18
N LEU A 106 13.84 -15.27 -15.87
CA LEU A 106 15.18 -14.71 -15.83
C LEU A 106 16.03 -15.38 -16.89
N PHE A 107 16.66 -14.59 -17.73
CA PHE A 107 17.62 -15.02 -18.73
C PHE A 107 18.99 -14.45 -18.41
N GLN A 108 19.96 -15.31 -18.17
CA GLN A 108 21.36 -14.99 -17.83
C GLN A 108 22.29 -15.64 -18.87
N PRO A 109 22.54 -14.98 -20.01
CA PRO A 109 23.39 -15.55 -21.07
C PRO A 109 24.84 -15.69 -20.65
N ASP A 110 25.30 -14.86 -19.72
CA ASP A 110 26.64 -14.82 -19.18
C ASP A 110 26.64 -14.35 -17.71
N GLU A 111 27.82 -14.30 -17.09
CA GLU A 111 27.98 -13.85 -15.68
C GLU A 111 27.78 -12.34 -15.48
N ALA A 112 27.86 -11.54 -16.54
CA ALA A 112 27.85 -10.08 -16.46
C ALA A 112 26.49 -9.48 -16.84
N SER A 113 25.58 -10.28 -17.39
CA SER A 113 24.28 -9.77 -17.85
C SER A 113 23.12 -10.62 -17.40
N SER A 114 22.01 -9.97 -17.07
CA SER A 114 20.76 -10.64 -16.77
C SER A 114 19.58 -9.83 -17.31
N TYR A 115 18.60 -10.55 -17.86
CA TYR A 115 17.36 -9.99 -18.40
C TYR A 115 16.18 -10.67 -17.73
N TYR A 116 15.12 -9.95 -17.47
CA TYR A 116 13.96 -10.53 -16.81
C TYR A 116 12.65 -9.94 -17.31
N ILE A 117 11.61 -10.74 -17.19
CA ILE A 117 10.23 -10.29 -17.21
C ILE A 117 9.54 -10.82 -15.95
N SER A 118 8.75 -9.99 -15.31
CA SER A 118 8.02 -10.37 -14.11
C SER A 118 6.59 -9.87 -14.11
N TYR A 119 5.72 -10.64 -13.47
CA TYR A 119 4.35 -10.26 -13.15
C TYR A 119 4.07 -10.57 -11.68
N GLY A 120 3.43 -9.65 -11.00
CA GLY A 120 3.01 -9.84 -9.61
C GLY A 120 1.73 -9.09 -9.29
N THR A 121 1.03 -9.59 -8.29
CA THR A 121 -0.16 -8.93 -7.72
C THR A 121 0.02 -8.73 -6.24
N SER A 122 -0.66 -7.71 -5.70
CA SER A 122 -0.76 -7.47 -4.27
C SER A 122 -2.13 -6.91 -3.90
N PHE A 123 -2.46 -6.98 -2.64
CA PHE A 123 -3.72 -6.49 -2.08
C PHE A 123 -3.46 -5.58 -0.90
N ASN A 124 -4.36 -4.62 -0.73
CA ASN A 124 -4.53 -3.89 0.51
C ASN A 124 -5.98 -4.12 0.98
N THR A 125 -6.14 -4.74 2.13
CA THR A 125 -7.47 -5.03 2.70
C THR A 125 -8.20 -3.78 3.10
N SER A 126 -7.50 -2.64 3.18
CA SER A 126 -8.04 -1.37 3.68
C SER A 126 -8.70 -1.53 5.05
N GLY A 127 -8.20 -2.48 5.82
CA GLY A 127 -8.70 -2.85 7.14
C GLY A 127 -7.94 -2.15 8.25
N ASP A 128 -7.42 -0.95 8.02
CA ASP A 128 -6.85 -0.16 9.10
C ASP A 128 -7.93 0.52 9.95
N ALA A 129 -7.56 0.88 11.16
CA ALA A 129 -8.45 1.50 12.14
C ALA A 129 -9.13 2.80 11.65
N TYR A 130 -8.51 3.49 10.68
CA TYR A 130 -9.05 4.72 10.11
C TYR A 130 -10.10 4.45 9.05
N GLN A 131 -9.89 3.49 8.18
CA GLN A 131 -10.79 3.21 7.06
C GLN A 131 -12.07 2.50 7.49
N TYR A 132 -12.00 1.65 8.52
CA TYR A 132 -13.19 1.00 9.07
C TYR A 132 -14.16 1.98 9.72
N GLY A 133 -13.66 3.05 10.37
CA GLY A 133 -14.51 4.04 11.03
C GLY A 133 -15.21 5.01 10.07
N VAL A 134 -14.67 5.18 8.86
CA VAL A 134 -15.18 6.14 7.86
C VAL A 134 -16.18 5.48 6.90
N LEU A 135 -16.15 4.16 6.77
CA LEU A 135 -16.91 3.41 5.76
C LEU A 135 -18.38 3.15 6.09
N VAL A 136 -18.84 3.54 7.26
CA VAL A 136 -20.26 3.44 7.61
C VAL A 136 -20.87 4.83 7.50
N ASN A 137 -21.54 5.11 6.39
CA ASN A 137 -22.41 6.28 6.30
C ASN A 137 -23.81 5.87 6.81
N PRO A 138 -24.22 6.32 8.02
CA PRO A 138 -25.51 5.96 8.59
C PRO A 138 -26.69 6.44 7.73
N ALA A 139 -26.49 7.55 6.99
CA ALA A 139 -27.54 8.16 6.19
C ALA A 139 -27.83 7.40 4.86
N THR A 140 -26.85 6.65 4.34
CA THR A 140 -27.00 5.95 3.07
C THR A 140 -27.11 4.43 3.22
N GLY A 141 -26.93 3.90 4.43
CA GLY A 141 -26.95 2.44 4.68
C GLY A 141 -25.86 1.66 3.92
N ARG A 142 -24.94 2.36 3.28
CA ARG A 142 -23.83 1.73 2.56
C ARG A 142 -22.88 1.10 3.55
N SER A 143 -23.18 -0.12 3.90
CA SER A 143 -22.22 -1.03 4.52
C SER A 143 -21.03 -1.17 3.58
N ALA A 144 -19.85 -0.91 4.10
CA ALA A 144 -18.62 -0.97 3.32
C ALA A 144 -18.21 -2.40 2.96
N LYS A 145 -18.98 -3.07 2.17
CA LYS A 145 -18.53 -4.23 1.39
C LYS A 145 -17.71 -3.75 0.19
N THR A 146 -16.79 -2.81 0.44
CA THR A 146 -15.86 -2.40 -0.60
C THR A 146 -14.84 -3.51 -0.79
N PRO A 147 -14.60 -3.98 -2.02
CA PRO A 147 -13.59 -5.00 -2.26
C PRO A 147 -12.20 -4.49 -1.86
N PRO A 148 -11.25 -5.38 -1.51
CA PRO A 148 -9.87 -4.99 -1.27
C PRO A 148 -9.29 -4.22 -2.46
N GLU A 149 -8.48 -3.24 -2.17
CA GLU A 149 -7.64 -2.64 -3.20
C GLU A 149 -6.72 -3.72 -3.76
N LYS A 150 -6.58 -3.74 -5.06
CA LYS A 150 -5.75 -4.72 -5.77
C LYS A 150 -4.79 -4.00 -6.68
N SER A 151 -3.53 -4.39 -6.67
CA SER A 151 -2.54 -3.93 -7.63
C SER A 151 -1.95 -5.09 -8.42
N ARG A 152 -1.53 -4.79 -9.64
CA ARG A 152 -0.73 -5.66 -10.47
C ARG A 152 0.42 -4.87 -11.08
N ASN A 153 1.53 -5.53 -11.23
CA ASN A 153 2.73 -4.99 -11.87
C ASN A 153 3.23 -5.95 -12.94
N ILE A 154 3.61 -5.41 -14.09
CA ILE A 154 4.36 -6.10 -15.13
C ILE A 154 5.64 -5.29 -15.32
N GLU A 155 6.77 -5.97 -15.34
CA GLU A 155 8.07 -5.35 -15.49
C GLU A 155 8.95 -6.20 -16.41
N ILE A 156 9.69 -5.54 -17.28
CA ILE A 156 10.75 -6.14 -18.09
C ILE A 156 12.01 -5.30 -17.93
N GLY A 157 13.13 -5.95 -17.71
CA GLY A 157 14.37 -5.22 -17.45
C GLY A 157 15.63 -6.01 -17.78
N GLY A 158 16.73 -5.29 -17.67
CA GLY A 158 18.07 -5.85 -17.79
C GLY A 158 19.01 -5.21 -16.77
N LYS A 159 19.99 -6.00 -16.35
CA LYS A 159 21.08 -5.59 -15.44
C LYS A 159 22.39 -6.06 -16.03
N TRP A 160 23.42 -5.23 -15.90
CA TRP A 160 24.75 -5.47 -16.44
C TRP A 160 25.81 -5.09 -15.43
N ASP A 161 26.75 -6.02 -15.22
CA ASP A 161 27.99 -5.74 -14.55
C ASP A 161 28.97 -5.12 -15.53
N LEU A 162 29.39 -3.91 -15.26
CA LEU A 162 30.30 -3.11 -16.07
C LEU A 162 31.64 -2.92 -15.34
N LEU A 163 32.69 -2.55 -16.11
CA LEU A 163 34.01 -2.21 -15.55
C LEU A 163 34.58 -3.33 -14.65
N ASP A 164 34.58 -4.55 -15.13
CA ASP A 164 35.04 -5.73 -14.38
C ASP A 164 34.28 -5.92 -13.05
N LYS A 165 32.95 -5.88 -13.10
CA LYS A 165 32.03 -6.03 -11.95
C LYS A 165 32.16 -4.91 -10.90
N ARG A 166 32.82 -3.78 -11.23
CA ARG A 166 32.92 -2.63 -10.35
C ARG A 166 31.71 -1.70 -10.40
N MET A 167 30.90 -1.81 -11.44
CA MET A 167 29.71 -0.98 -11.64
C MET A 167 28.55 -1.84 -12.12
N LEU A 168 27.40 -1.65 -11.49
CA LEU A 168 26.12 -2.23 -11.89
C LEU A 168 25.28 -1.18 -12.64
N ALA A 169 24.83 -1.51 -13.84
CA ALA A 169 23.83 -0.75 -14.58
C ALA A 169 22.53 -1.53 -14.65
N GLY A 170 21.40 -0.86 -14.62
CA GLY A 170 20.11 -1.48 -14.81
C GLY A 170 19.12 -0.58 -15.52
N VAL A 171 18.24 -1.20 -16.30
CA VAL A 171 17.11 -0.54 -16.96
C VAL A 171 15.88 -1.42 -16.78
N ALA A 172 14.75 -0.82 -16.44
CA ALA A 172 13.48 -1.50 -16.35
C ALA A 172 12.37 -0.68 -17.02
N LEU A 173 11.46 -1.35 -17.68
CA LEU A 173 10.17 -0.81 -18.13
C LEU A 173 9.08 -1.43 -17.29
N PHE A 174 8.20 -0.63 -16.75
CA PHE A 174 7.13 -1.12 -15.90
C PHE A 174 5.76 -0.59 -16.31
N TYR A 175 4.75 -1.40 -16.02
CA TYR A 175 3.35 -1.03 -16.06
C TYR A 175 2.68 -1.49 -14.77
N SER A 176 2.26 -0.53 -13.95
CA SER A 176 1.56 -0.77 -12.70
C SER A 176 0.11 -0.32 -12.79
N GLN A 177 -0.81 -1.09 -12.24
CA GLN A 177 -2.21 -0.78 -12.22
C GLN A 177 -2.82 -1.08 -10.85
N LYS A 178 -3.63 -0.15 -10.34
CA LYS A 178 -4.36 -0.25 -9.09
C LYS A 178 -5.86 -0.25 -9.35
N TYR A 179 -6.57 -1.12 -8.67
CA TYR A 179 -8.02 -1.32 -8.76
C TYR A 179 -8.66 -1.12 -7.41
N ASN A 180 -9.94 -0.80 -7.40
CA ASN A 180 -10.75 -0.64 -6.19
C ASN A 180 -10.10 0.36 -5.22
N GLU A 181 -9.40 1.34 -5.74
CA GLU A 181 -8.79 2.39 -4.94
C GLU A 181 -9.89 3.24 -4.32
N ARG A 182 -9.67 3.62 -3.08
CA ARG A 182 -10.57 4.52 -2.36
C ARG A 182 -10.04 5.93 -2.45
N ASN A 183 -10.92 6.85 -2.71
CA ASN A 183 -10.62 8.26 -2.66
C ASN A 183 -11.57 8.95 -1.68
N THR A 184 -11.06 9.94 -0.98
CA THR A 184 -11.89 10.86 -0.22
C THR A 184 -12.29 11.96 -1.20
N ASP A 185 -13.58 12.10 -1.45
CA ASP A 185 -14.09 13.23 -2.21
C ASP A 185 -13.74 14.53 -1.47
N PRO A 186 -12.96 15.45 -2.08
CA PRO A 186 -12.59 16.69 -1.45
C PRO A 186 -13.81 17.59 -1.13
N ASP A 187 -14.91 17.44 -1.87
CA ASP A 187 -16.13 18.24 -1.67
C ASP A 187 -17.03 17.65 -0.58
N THR A 188 -16.85 16.37 -0.25
CA THR A 188 -17.59 15.68 0.80
C THR A 188 -16.63 15.00 1.78
N ALA A 189 -15.87 15.78 2.53
CA ALA A 189 -14.76 15.36 3.40
C ALA A 189 -15.00 14.16 4.35
N ALA A 190 -16.22 13.62 4.37
CA ALA A 190 -16.61 12.49 5.20
C ALA A 190 -16.88 11.18 4.40
N GLN A 191 -16.85 11.18 3.08
CA GLN A 191 -17.21 10.01 2.27
C GLN A 191 -16.04 9.51 1.44
N GLN A 192 -15.58 8.30 1.74
CA GLN A 192 -14.68 7.57 0.84
C GLN A 192 -15.53 6.85 -0.20
N GLU A 193 -15.36 7.23 -1.45
CA GLU A 193 -15.95 6.50 -2.56
C GLU A 193 -14.92 5.60 -3.23
N LEU A 194 -15.38 4.45 -3.71
CA LEU A 194 -14.57 3.64 -4.62
C LEU A 194 -14.41 4.41 -5.93
N LEU A 195 -13.17 4.59 -6.35
CA LEU A 195 -12.91 5.05 -7.70
C LEU A 195 -13.41 3.99 -8.68
N SER A 196 -14.34 4.37 -9.53
CA SER A 196 -14.82 3.53 -10.63
C SER A 196 -13.76 3.28 -11.68
N GLY A 197 -12.71 4.11 -11.68
CA GLY A 197 -11.56 4.04 -12.56
C GLY A 197 -10.45 3.12 -12.06
N LYS A 198 -9.54 2.83 -12.97
CA LYS A 198 -8.31 2.09 -12.69
C LYS A 198 -7.17 3.10 -12.77
N ARG A 199 -6.48 3.32 -11.64
CA ARG A 199 -5.25 4.10 -11.69
C ARG A 199 -4.15 3.26 -12.31
N HIS A 200 -3.40 3.83 -13.24
CA HIS A 200 -2.24 3.15 -13.82
C HIS A 200 -1.08 4.12 -14.04
N ALA A 201 0.12 3.56 -13.95
CA ALA A 201 1.36 4.23 -14.27
C ALA A 201 2.21 3.32 -15.16
N ALA A 202 2.81 3.90 -16.19
CA ALA A 202 3.79 3.23 -17.02
C ALA A 202 5.02 4.13 -17.13
N GLY A 203 6.19 3.53 -17.01
CA GLY A 203 7.43 4.26 -17.00
C GLY A 203 8.65 3.39 -17.20
N MET A 204 9.79 4.03 -17.06
CA MET A 204 11.09 3.37 -17.09
C MET A 204 11.96 3.83 -15.93
N GLU A 205 12.80 2.93 -15.49
CA GLU A 205 13.78 3.15 -14.43
C GLU A 205 15.17 2.88 -14.94
N PHE A 206 16.10 3.73 -14.54
CA PHE A 206 17.52 3.59 -14.79
C PHE A 206 18.24 3.62 -13.47
N ASN A 207 19.18 2.73 -13.28
CA ASN A 207 20.06 2.75 -12.14
C ASN A 207 21.51 2.52 -12.58
N LEU A 208 22.42 3.19 -11.88
CA LEU A 208 23.85 3.04 -12.05
C LEU A 208 24.51 3.17 -10.68
N ALA A 209 25.27 2.17 -10.27
CA ALA A 209 25.88 2.15 -8.97
C ALA A 209 27.24 1.46 -9.03
N GLY A 210 28.27 2.08 -8.49
CA GLY A 210 29.59 1.46 -8.39
C GLY A 210 30.76 2.44 -8.54
N ARG A 211 31.93 1.89 -8.79
CA ARG A 211 33.19 2.62 -8.87
C ARG A 211 33.63 2.82 -10.31
N ILE A 212 33.71 4.08 -10.74
CA ILE A 212 34.27 4.46 -12.04
C ILE A 212 35.80 4.37 -12.00
N THR A 213 36.39 4.87 -10.91
CA THR A 213 37.84 4.75 -10.64
C THR A 213 38.04 4.30 -9.18
N PRO A 214 39.27 3.91 -8.75
CA PRO A 214 39.50 3.59 -7.36
C PRO A 214 39.17 4.72 -6.37
N ALA A 215 39.16 5.97 -6.84
CA ALA A 215 38.92 7.16 -6.01
C ALA A 215 37.52 7.77 -6.24
N TRP A 216 36.72 7.26 -7.20
CA TRP A 216 35.41 7.83 -7.54
C TRP A 216 34.33 6.77 -7.60
N GLU A 217 33.37 6.89 -6.68
CA GLU A 217 32.16 6.09 -6.61
C GLU A 217 30.96 6.94 -7.07
N MET A 218 30.03 6.32 -7.80
CA MET A 218 28.85 6.98 -8.35
C MET A 218 27.60 6.19 -8.00
N PHE A 219 26.56 6.92 -7.66
CA PHE A 219 25.21 6.43 -7.43
C PHE A 219 24.24 7.30 -8.23
N TRP A 220 23.50 6.72 -9.16
CA TRP A 220 22.50 7.44 -9.94
C TRP A 220 21.25 6.58 -10.15
N ASN A 221 20.09 7.15 -9.83
CA ASN A 221 18.79 6.56 -10.09
C ASN A 221 17.89 7.58 -10.75
N HIS A 222 17.18 7.15 -11.78
CA HIS A 222 16.23 8.00 -12.49
C HIS A 222 14.97 7.19 -12.84
N THR A 223 13.80 7.72 -12.48
CA THR A 223 12.51 7.16 -12.86
C THR A 223 11.77 8.19 -13.70
N TRP A 224 11.33 7.78 -14.87
CA TRP A 224 10.52 8.59 -15.77
C TRP A 224 9.17 7.92 -15.99
N ILE A 225 8.08 8.65 -15.65
CA ILE A 225 6.70 8.18 -15.75
C ILE A 225 5.94 9.09 -16.73
N PRO A 226 6.03 8.83 -18.04
CA PRO A 226 5.34 9.65 -19.05
C PRO A 226 3.83 9.46 -19.04
N LYS A 227 3.33 8.40 -18.43
CA LYS A 227 1.92 8.06 -18.43
C LYS A 227 1.46 7.66 -17.03
N ALA A 228 0.71 8.54 -16.40
CA ALA A 228 -0.04 8.29 -15.20
C ALA A 228 -1.49 8.75 -15.40
N LYS A 229 -2.44 7.91 -15.06
CA LYS A 229 -3.89 8.22 -15.17
C LYS A 229 -4.63 7.72 -13.93
N ILE A 230 -5.63 8.47 -13.55
CA ILE A 230 -6.63 8.13 -12.54
C ILE A 230 -7.93 7.80 -13.24
#